data_8b0850a2a10d94af61b726933dc06053
#
_entry.id   8b0850a2a10d94af61b726933dc06053
#
_cell.length_a   1.000
_cell.length_b   1.000
_cell.length_c   1.000
_cell.angle_alpha   90.00
_cell.angle_beta   90.00
_cell.angle_gamma   90.00
#
_symmetry.space_group_name_H-M   'P 1'
#
loop_
_entity.id
_entity.type
_entity.pdbx_description
1 polymer ?
#
loop_
_entity_poly.entity_id
_entity_poly.type
_entity_poly.pdbx_seq_one_letter_code
_entity_poly.pdbx_strand_id
1 'polypeptide(L)'
;MWYFNGQIIKTPKTMVISDITYPKAIFRDSDTLTSLGIKPYREVTPDSRYYHTGAFTVDTSGSEVVGTYAGTARDVATLKTNMLDKARSAVANRHAEIDWYWSRADKGGTAVPSDIATYATTLYSEHETIKTAINAISDWLTRINLILKLERLLLIMKMVALKNIVVLTQ
;
A
#
# COMPACT_ATOMS: atom_id res chain seq x y z
N MET A 1 -22.45 4.95 -2.91
CA MET A 1 -23.23 3.85 -3.53
C MET A 1 -24.51 3.66 -2.72
N TRP A 2 -25.49 2.91 -3.22
CA TRP A 2 -26.77 2.70 -2.56
C TRP A 2 -27.13 1.22 -2.58
N TYR A 3 -28.05 0.85 -1.71
CA TYR A 3 -28.57 -0.52 -1.59
C TYR A 3 -30.10 -0.49 -1.62
N PHE A 4 -30.69 -1.35 -2.41
CA PHE A 4 -32.13 -1.50 -2.51
C PHE A 4 -32.52 -2.92 -2.86
N ASN A 5 -33.42 -3.51 -2.10
CA ASN A 5 -34.03 -4.83 -2.36
C ASN A 5 -32.99 -5.92 -2.74
N GLY A 6 -31.94 -6.08 -1.94
CA GLY A 6 -30.91 -7.08 -2.19
C GLY A 6 -29.84 -6.70 -3.21
N GLN A 7 -29.92 -5.52 -3.82
CA GLN A 7 -29.01 -5.10 -4.89
C GLN A 7 -28.18 -3.87 -4.52
N ILE A 8 -26.92 -3.88 -4.93
CA ILE A 8 -26.00 -2.74 -4.80
C ILE A 8 -26.08 -1.88 -6.06
N ILE A 9 -26.43 -0.61 -5.89
CA ILE A 9 -26.50 0.38 -6.95
C ILE A 9 -25.22 1.21 -6.93
N LYS A 10 -24.29 0.92 -7.82
CA LYS A 10 -23.00 1.62 -7.90
C LYS A 10 -23.14 3.00 -8.51
N THR A 11 -24.04 3.15 -9.48
CA THR A 11 -24.21 4.40 -10.24
C THR A 11 -25.70 4.77 -10.26
N PRO A 12 -26.06 6.06 -10.00
CA PRO A 12 -27.41 6.55 -10.14
C PRO A 12 -28.00 6.24 -11.53
N LYS A 13 -29.15 5.60 -11.56
CA LYS A 13 -29.90 5.25 -12.78
C LYS A 13 -31.39 5.44 -12.56
N THR A 14 -32.14 5.55 -13.64
CA THR A 14 -33.60 5.49 -13.58
C THR A 14 -34.02 4.12 -13.02
N MET A 15 -34.98 4.10 -12.10
CA MET A 15 -35.50 2.90 -11.46
C MET A 15 -37.01 2.82 -11.56
N VAL A 16 -37.54 1.60 -11.65
CA VAL A 16 -38.97 1.34 -11.53
C VAL A 16 -39.20 0.64 -10.20
N ILE A 17 -40.01 1.20 -9.34
CA ILE A 17 -40.36 0.69 -8.03
C ILE A 17 -41.89 0.72 -7.92
N SER A 18 -42.54 -0.43 -7.71
CA SER A 18 -44.02 -0.56 -7.63
C SER A 18 -44.73 0.12 -8.82
N ASP A 19 -44.24 -0.15 -10.05
CA ASP A 19 -44.79 0.35 -11.32
C ASP A 19 -44.59 1.89 -11.52
N ILE A 20 -43.92 2.57 -10.62
CA ILE A 20 -43.61 4.00 -10.73
C ILE A 20 -42.16 4.15 -11.20
N THR A 21 -41.98 4.96 -12.26
CA THR A 21 -40.64 5.27 -12.78
C THR A 21 -40.04 6.47 -12.07
N TYR A 22 -38.93 6.26 -11.40
CA TYR A 22 -38.15 7.30 -10.71
C TYR A 22 -36.92 7.68 -11.54
N PRO A 23 -36.72 8.97 -11.84
CA PRO A 23 -35.55 9.41 -12.57
C PRO A 23 -34.28 9.31 -11.70
N LYS A 24 -33.10 9.25 -12.33
CA LYS A 24 -31.80 9.22 -11.61
C LYS A 24 -31.60 10.38 -10.63
N ALA A 25 -32.36 11.47 -10.78
CA ALA A 25 -32.26 12.65 -9.91
C ALA A 25 -32.65 12.35 -8.45
N ILE A 26 -33.45 11.32 -8.16
CA ILE A 26 -33.86 10.94 -6.81
C ILE A 26 -32.64 10.61 -5.91
N PHE A 27 -31.51 10.19 -6.48
CA PHE A 27 -30.28 9.88 -5.73
C PHE A 27 -29.62 11.10 -5.10
N ARG A 28 -30.17 12.32 -5.31
CA ARG A 28 -29.78 13.57 -4.66
C ARG A 28 -30.75 14.01 -3.57
N ASP A 29 -31.87 13.30 -3.42
CA ASP A 29 -32.94 13.62 -2.47
C ASP A 29 -32.99 12.51 -1.39
N SER A 30 -32.42 12.83 -0.22
CA SER A 30 -32.35 11.91 0.92
C SER A 30 -33.70 11.45 1.44
N ASP A 31 -34.71 12.36 1.39
CA ASP A 31 -36.04 12.08 1.93
C ASP A 31 -36.79 11.10 1.02
N THR A 32 -36.71 11.32 -0.29
CA THR A 32 -37.25 10.39 -1.27
C THR A 32 -36.54 9.04 -1.18
N LEU A 33 -35.20 8.98 -1.07
CA LEU A 33 -34.48 7.72 -0.91
C LEU A 33 -34.92 6.96 0.34
N THR A 34 -35.06 7.66 1.46
CA THR A 34 -35.51 7.08 2.73
C THR A 34 -36.93 6.53 2.62
N SER A 35 -37.87 7.28 2.01
CA SER A 35 -39.26 6.86 1.82
C SER A 35 -39.39 5.63 0.93
N LEU A 36 -38.47 5.47 -0.03
CA LEU A 36 -38.42 4.31 -0.94
C LEU A 36 -37.63 3.12 -0.34
N GLY A 37 -37.04 3.26 0.85
CA GLY A 37 -36.21 2.23 1.47
C GLY A 37 -34.84 2.04 0.79
N ILE A 38 -34.39 3.03 0.03
CA ILE A 38 -33.07 3.04 -0.57
C ILE A 38 -32.07 3.56 0.45
N LYS A 39 -31.14 2.71 0.90
CA LYS A 39 -30.15 3.06 1.92
C LYS A 39 -28.81 3.41 1.31
N PRO A 40 -28.02 4.29 1.93
CA PRO A 40 -26.59 4.43 1.62
C PRO A 40 -25.87 3.09 1.73
N TYR A 41 -24.90 2.85 0.88
CA TYR A 41 -24.10 1.62 0.89
C TYR A 41 -22.62 1.94 0.93
N ARG A 42 -21.91 1.27 1.82
CA ARG A 42 -20.46 1.32 1.96
C ARG A 42 -19.88 -0.09 1.93
N GLU A 43 -18.73 -0.22 1.30
CA GLU A 43 -17.97 -1.47 1.24
C GLU A 43 -16.71 -1.37 2.08
N VAL A 44 -16.46 -2.39 2.87
CA VAL A 44 -15.27 -2.54 3.72
C VAL A 44 -14.48 -3.74 3.22
N THR A 45 -13.30 -3.47 2.72
CA THR A 45 -12.38 -4.50 2.23
C THR A 45 -11.12 -4.48 3.09
N PRO A 46 -10.64 -5.63 3.59
CA PRO A 46 -9.39 -5.71 4.32
C PRO A 46 -8.22 -5.37 3.40
N ASP A 47 -7.16 -4.80 3.96
CA ASP A 47 -5.96 -4.48 3.22
C ASP A 47 -5.30 -5.76 2.68
N SER A 48 -5.31 -5.93 1.37
CA SER A 48 -4.79 -7.12 0.68
C SER A 48 -3.30 -7.38 0.89
N ARG A 49 -2.55 -6.38 1.37
CA ARG A 49 -1.13 -6.54 1.74
C ARG A 49 -0.98 -7.46 2.96
N TYR A 50 -1.96 -7.49 3.85
CA TYR A 50 -1.90 -8.16 5.14
C TYR A 50 -2.94 -9.25 5.33
N TYR A 51 -3.99 -9.23 4.53
CA TYR A 51 -5.10 -10.16 4.63
C TYR A 51 -5.38 -10.84 3.30
N HIS A 52 -5.79 -12.08 3.37
CA HIS A 52 -6.54 -12.73 2.29
C HIS A 52 -8.01 -12.31 2.42
N THR A 53 -8.59 -11.86 1.33
CA THR A 53 -10.01 -11.52 1.27
C THR A 53 -10.82 -12.82 1.28
N GLY A 54 -11.74 -12.93 2.21
CA GLY A 54 -12.62 -14.09 2.39
C GLY A 54 -14.07 -13.81 1.98
N ALA A 55 -15.00 -14.43 2.68
CA ALA A 55 -16.44 -14.33 2.40
C ALA A 55 -16.94 -12.89 2.50
N PHE A 56 -17.88 -12.56 1.62
CA PHE A 56 -18.59 -11.29 1.63
C PHE A 56 -19.90 -11.42 2.42
N THR A 57 -20.16 -10.46 3.31
CA THR A 57 -21.39 -10.36 4.08
C THR A 57 -21.97 -8.96 3.97
N VAL A 58 -23.30 -8.84 4.06
CA VAL A 58 -24.00 -7.55 4.00
C VAL A 58 -24.80 -7.38 5.28
N ASP A 59 -24.53 -6.31 6.00
CA ASP A 59 -25.32 -5.87 7.15
C ASP A 59 -26.30 -4.77 6.72
N THR A 60 -27.58 -5.05 6.84
CA THR A 60 -28.68 -4.14 6.50
C THR A 60 -29.40 -3.55 7.71
N SER A 61 -28.95 -3.86 8.93
CA SER A 61 -29.62 -3.50 10.18
C SER A 61 -29.58 -2.00 10.48
N GLY A 62 -28.56 -1.31 10.03
CA GLY A 62 -28.37 0.12 10.27
C GLY A 62 -29.08 1.04 9.27
N SER A 63 -28.90 2.35 9.48
CA SER A 63 -29.31 3.39 8.53
C SER A 63 -28.47 3.37 7.25
N GLU A 64 -27.23 2.90 7.32
CA GLU A 64 -26.35 2.59 6.20
C GLU A 64 -26.22 1.06 6.07
N VAL A 65 -26.18 0.57 4.86
CA VAL A 65 -25.88 -0.83 4.58
C VAL A 65 -24.38 -0.99 4.40
N VAL A 66 -23.79 -1.95 5.11
CA VAL A 66 -22.33 -2.19 5.08
C VAL A 66 -22.06 -3.57 4.50
N GLY A 67 -21.43 -3.59 3.32
CA GLY A 67 -20.85 -4.81 2.76
C GLY A 67 -19.44 -5.01 3.32
N THR A 68 -19.16 -6.15 3.93
CA THR A 68 -17.87 -6.44 4.55
C THR A 68 -17.27 -7.71 3.98
N TYR A 69 -16.05 -7.64 3.50
CA TYR A 69 -15.24 -8.82 3.20
C TYR A 69 -14.51 -9.28 4.46
N ALA A 70 -14.65 -10.54 4.81
CA ALA A 70 -13.86 -11.15 5.89
C ALA A 70 -12.36 -11.10 5.52
N GLY A 71 -11.51 -10.86 6.53
CA GLY A 71 -10.07 -10.83 6.37
C GLY A 71 -9.40 -11.97 7.14
N THR A 72 -8.70 -12.88 6.45
CA THR A 72 -7.81 -13.84 7.10
C THR A 72 -6.40 -13.29 7.05
N ALA A 73 -5.77 -13.09 8.20
CA ALA A 73 -4.41 -12.56 8.28
C ALA A 73 -3.44 -13.46 7.51
N ARG A 74 -2.55 -12.86 6.71
CA ARG A 74 -1.46 -13.58 6.05
C ARG A 74 -0.46 -14.05 7.09
N ASP A 75 0.21 -15.17 6.81
CA ASP A 75 1.27 -15.68 7.67
C ASP A 75 2.41 -14.66 7.85
N VAL A 76 2.82 -14.46 9.12
CA VAL A 76 3.84 -13.48 9.49
C VAL A 76 5.21 -13.85 8.92
N ALA A 77 5.55 -15.14 8.91
CA ALA A 77 6.84 -15.60 8.39
C ALA A 77 6.96 -15.32 6.89
N THR A 78 5.92 -15.63 6.12
CA THR A 78 5.85 -15.33 4.68
C THR A 78 5.98 -13.84 4.41
N LEU A 79 5.31 -13.00 5.21
CA LEU A 79 5.39 -11.55 5.05
C LEU A 79 6.78 -11.00 5.38
N LYS A 80 7.44 -11.51 6.42
CA LYS A 80 8.84 -11.17 6.74
C LYS A 80 9.76 -11.51 5.58
N THR A 81 9.67 -12.73 5.05
CA THR A 81 10.47 -13.16 3.90
C THR A 81 10.29 -12.21 2.72
N ASN A 82 9.05 -11.92 2.34
CA ASN A 82 8.75 -11.00 1.24
C ASN A 82 9.30 -9.58 1.48
N MET A 83 9.27 -9.10 2.72
CA MET A 83 9.81 -7.79 3.07
C MET A 83 11.34 -7.77 3.01
N LEU A 84 12.01 -8.82 3.51
CA LEU A 84 13.46 -8.97 3.44
C LEU A 84 13.93 -9.04 1.98
N ASP A 85 13.24 -9.77 1.12
CA ASP A 85 13.56 -9.88 -0.31
C ASP A 85 13.40 -8.54 -1.03
N LYS A 86 12.35 -7.77 -0.70
CA LYS A 86 12.17 -6.41 -1.23
C LYS A 86 13.30 -5.48 -0.77
N ALA A 87 13.68 -5.52 0.51
CA ALA A 87 14.77 -4.71 1.03
C ALA A 87 16.11 -5.06 0.36
N ARG A 88 16.41 -6.36 0.24
CA ARG A 88 17.60 -6.86 -0.46
C ARG A 88 17.65 -6.40 -1.92
N SER A 89 16.54 -6.54 -2.65
CA SER A 89 16.45 -6.13 -4.05
C SER A 89 16.62 -4.63 -4.22
N ALA A 90 16.05 -3.82 -3.31
CA ALA A 90 16.21 -2.37 -3.35
C ALA A 90 17.66 -1.94 -3.17
N VAL A 91 18.37 -2.55 -2.22
CA VAL A 91 19.81 -2.28 -1.97
C VAL A 91 20.67 -2.76 -3.14
N ALA A 92 20.41 -3.98 -3.67
CA ALA A 92 21.14 -4.52 -4.81
C ALA A 92 21.02 -3.63 -6.05
N ASN A 93 19.82 -3.12 -6.34
CA ASN A 93 19.61 -2.19 -7.45
C ASN A 93 20.41 -0.89 -7.28
N ARG A 94 20.49 -0.36 -6.05
CA ARG A 94 21.29 0.85 -5.77
C ARG A 94 22.79 0.59 -5.87
N HIS A 95 23.26 -0.58 -5.42
CA HIS A 95 24.64 -0.99 -5.62
C HIS A 95 25.00 -1.10 -7.09
N ALA A 96 24.13 -1.71 -7.91
CA ALA A 96 24.37 -1.85 -9.34
C ALA A 96 24.56 -0.48 -10.05
N GLU A 97 23.89 0.59 -9.58
CA GLU A 97 24.05 1.95 -10.11
C GLU A 97 25.46 2.52 -9.89
N ILE A 98 26.18 2.08 -8.86
CA ILE A 98 27.50 2.62 -8.46
C ILE A 98 28.65 1.62 -8.65
N ASP A 99 28.37 0.36 -8.95
CA ASP A 99 29.36 -0.73 -9.03
C ASP A 99 30.46 -0.48 -10.09
N TRP A 100 30.14 0.26 -11.14
CA TRP A 100 31.09 0.63 -12.18
C TRP A 100 32.27 1.46 -11.65
N TYR A 101 32.13 2.20 -10.52
CA TYR A 101 33.23 2.95 -9.92
C TYR A 101 34.35 2.02 -9.43
N TRP A 102 33.97 0.93 -8.77
CA TRP A 102 34.92 -0.11 -8.32
C TRP A 102 35.51 -0.85 -9.50
N SER A 103 34.69 -1.28 -10.45
CA SER A 103 35.15 -1.95 -11.65
C SER A 103 36.15 -1.11 -12.45
N ARG A 104 36.01 0.22 -12.47
CA ARG A 104 36.96 1.15 -13.09
C ARG A 104 38.24 1.22 -12.29
N ALA A 105 38.17 1.37 -10.97
CA ALA A 105 39.34 1.45 -10.11
C ALA A 105 40.19 0.19 -10.18
N ASP A 106 39.59 -0.98 -10.14
CA ASP A 106 40.25 -2.29 -10.23
C ASP A 106 40.99 -2.51 -11.55
N LYS A 107 40.54 -1.87 -12.62
CA LYS A 107 41.20 -1.91 -13.95
C LYS A 107 42.29 -0.83 -14.10
N GLY A 108 42.76 -0.22 -13.01
CA GLY A 108 43.80 0.80 -13.03
C GLY A 108 43.32 2.20 -13.42
N GLY A 109 42.01 2.44 -13.42
CA GLY A 109 41.42 3.76 -13.63
C GLY A 109 41.41 4.64 -12.37
N THR A 110 40.62 5.71 -12.40
CA THR A 110 40.50 6.65 -11.28
C THR A 110 39.91 5.93 -10.04
N ALA A 111 40.47 6.23 -8.86
CA ALA A 111 39.99 5.71 -7.59
C ALA A 111 38.49 6.04 -7.34
N VAL A 112 37.83 5.21 -6.53
CA VAL A 112 36.44 5.46 -6.15
C VAL A 112 36.35 6.77 -5.37
N PRO A 113 35.49 7.72 -5.75
CA PRO A 113 35.24 8.93 -4.98
C PRO A 113 34.77 8.61 -3.55
N SER A 114 35.23 9.41 -2.58
CA SER A 114 34.95 9.18 -1.15
C SER A 114 33.45 9.25 -0.80
N ASP A 115 32.69 10.09 -1.48
CA ASP A 115 31.23 10.22 -1.34
C ASP A 115 30.51 8.97 -1.82
N ILE A 116 30.95 8.37 -2.93
CA ILE A 116 30.43 7.09 -3.44
C ILE A 116 30.72 5.95 -2.47
N ALA A 117 31.95 5.89 -1.93
CA ALA A 117 32.32 4.89 -0.92
C ALA A 117 31.48 5.05 0.37
N THR A 118 31.29 6.28 0.81
CA THR A 118 30.42 6.59 1.97
C THR A 118 28.98 6.21 1.70
N TYR A 119 28.44 6.51 0.52
CA TYR A 119 27.09 6.14 0.11
C TYR A 119 26.90 4.62 0.14
N ALA A 120 27.83 3.86 -0.41
CA ALA A 120 27.78 2.39 -0.38
C ALA A 120 27.75 1.85 1.05
N THR A 121 28.60 2.38 1.95
CA THR A 121 28.61 2.00 3.37
C THR A 121 27.28 2.32 4.05
N THR A 122 26.71 3.47 3.76
CA THR A 122 25.40 3.89 4.30
C THR A 122 24.29 2.95 3.85
N LEU A 123 24.26 2.55 2.56
CA LEU A 123 23.28 1.59 2.05
C LEU A 123 23.31 0.26 2.81
N TYR A 124 24.50 -0.27 3.13
CA TYR A 124 24.63 -1.50 3.91
C TYR A 124 24.14 -1.33 5.35
N SER A 125 24.51 -0.25 6.02
CA SER A 125 24.10 0.00 7.41
C SER A 125 22.59 0.19 7.53
N GLU A 126 21.96 0.88 6.58
CA GLU A 126 20.50 1.03 6.50
C GLU A 126 19.82 -0.31 6.23
N HIS A 127 20.38 -1.14 5.33
CA HIS A 127 19.86 -2.47 5.07
C HIS A 127 19.84 -3.36 6.34
N GLU A 128 20.95 -3.36 7.11
CA GLU A 128 21.01 -4.12 8.36
C GLU A 128 20.03 -3.59 9.42
N THR A 129 19.81 -2.28 9.47
CA THR A 129 18.80 -1.66 10.32
C THR A 129 17.40 -2.12 9.93
N ILE A 130 17.06 -2.10 8.64
CA ILE A 130 15.79 -2.57 8.11
C ILE A 130 15.58 -4.06 8.39
N LYS A 131 16.59 -4.88 8.15
CA LYS A 131 16.58 -6.33 8.40
C LYS A 131 16.35 -6.64 9.87
N THR A 132 17.03 -5.95 10.76
CA THR A 132 16.84 -6.09 12.21
C THR A 132 15.41 -5.73 12.61
N ALA A 133 14.90 -4.62 12.10
CA ALA A 133 13.55 -4.19 12.37
C ALA A 133 12.49 -5.17 11.85
N ILE A 134 12.67 -5.74 10.65
CA ILE A 134 11.76 -6.77 10.12
C ILE A 134 11.79 -8.03 10.99
N ASN A 135 12.96 -8.48 11.40
CA ASN A 135 13.11 -9.68 12.24
C ASN A 135 12.50 -9.51 13.63
N ALA A 136 12.51 -8.31 14.18
CA ALA A 136 11.91 -7.99 15.48
C ALA A 136 10.37 -7.99 15.49
N ILE A 137 9.69 -8.11 14.34
CA ILE A 137 8.23 -8.17 14.29
C ILE A 137 7.77 -9.48 14.93
N SER A 138 7.07 -9.41 16.05
CA SER A 138 6.49 -10.57 16.73
C SER A 138 4.97 -10.65 16.58
N ASP A 139 4.31 -9.49 16.42
CA ASP A 139 2.87 -9.38 16.44
C ASP A 139 2.32 -8.40 15.37
N TRP A 140 1.00 -8.39 15.27
CA TRP A 140 0.26 -7.64 14.27
C TRP A 140 0.32 -6.11 14.44
N LEU A 141 0.35 -5.60 15.66
CA LEU A 141 0.35 -4.14 15.94
C LEU A 141 1.70 -3.50 15.65
N THR A 142 2.79 -4.19 15.99
CA THR A 142 4.16 -3.78 15.69
C THR A 142 4.39 -3.69 14.18
N ARG A 143 3.66 -4.52 13.39
CA ARG A 143 3.70 -4.57 11.93
C ARG A 143 3.28 -3.27 11.25
N ILE A 144 2.15 -2.69 11.62
CA ILE A 144 1.60 -1.48 10.95
C ILE A 144 2.56 -0.31 11.13
N ASN A 145 3.07 -0.12 12.32
CA ASN A 145 4.00 0.98 12.63
C ASN A 145 5.35 0.82 11.91
N LEU A 146 5.81 -0.41 11.73
CA LEU A 146 7.08 -0.67 11.06
C LEU A 146 6.99 -0.52 9.54
N ILE A 147 5.90 -0.92 8.93
CA ILE A 147 5.68 -0.75 7.48
C ILE A 147 5.63 0.72 7.11
N LEU A 148 4.95 1.54 7.91
CA LEU A 148 4.97 2.99 7.74
C LEU A 148 6.38 3.58 7.89
N LYS A 149 7.19 3.03 8.81
CA LYS A 149 8.61 3.41 8.94
C LYS A 149 9.46 2.96 7.76
N LEU A 150 9.24 1.76 7.25
CA LEU A 150 9.98 1.22 6.09
C LEU A 150 9.63 1.95 4.80
N GLU A 151 8.37 2.29 4.56
CA GLU A 151 7.97 3.11 3.42
C GLU A 151 8.61 4.51 3.49
N ARG A 152 8.68 5.11 4.69
CA ARG A 152 9.40 6.38 4.92
C ARG A 152 10.91 6.25 4.69
N LEU A 153 11.55 5.20 5.17
CA LEU A 153 12.98 4.96 4.98
C LEU A 153 13.31 4.72 3.50
N LEU A 154 12.52 3.91 2.78
CA LEU A 154 12.65 3.71 1.35
C LEU A 154 12.45 5.01 0.55
N LEU A 155 11.56 5.90 1.01
CA LEU A 155 11.35 7.21 0.40
C LEU A 155 12.53 8.14 0.66
N ILE A 156 13.09 8.14 1.88
CA ILE A 156 14.29 8.92 2.24
C ILE A 156 15.48 8.44 1.44
N MET A 157 15.69 7.13 1.30
CA MET A 157 16.76 6.56 0.46
C MET A 157 16.63 7.03 -1.01
N LYS A 158 15.41 7.09 -1.56
CA LYS A 158 15.15 7.66 -2.89
C LYS A 158 15.50 9.14 -2.97
N MET A 159 15.17 9.92 -1.95
CA MET A 159 15.44 11.38 -1.92
C MET A 159 16.93 11.70 -1.77
N VAL A 160 17.65 10.93 -0.95
CA VAL A 160 19.11 11.08 -0.77
C VAL A 160 19.85 10.72 -2.06
N ALA A 161 19.43 9.63 -2.73
CA ALA A 161 19.99 9.25 -4.03
C ALA A 161 19.78 10.34 -5.10
N LEU A 162 18.59 10.95 -5.17
CA LEU A 162 18.29 12.02 -6.12
C LEU A 162 19.14 13.28 -5.86
N LYS A 163 19.37 13.66 -4.61
CA LYS A 163 20.27 14.80 -4.26
C LYS A 163 21.70 14.56 -4.71
N ASN A 164 22.22 13.35 -4.51
CA ASN A 164 23.59 13.02 -4.87
C ASN A 164 23.78 12.90 -6.38
N ILE A 165 22.79 12.46 -7.15
CA ILE A 165 22.84 12.45 -8.61
C ILE A 165 22.88 13.88 -9.18
N VAL A 166 22.12 14.81 -8.61
CA VAL A 166 22.09 16.22 -9.05
C VAL A 166 23.43 16.93 -8.79
N VAL A 167 24.13 16.59 -7.70
CA VAL A 167 25.46 17.13 -7.39
C VAL A 167 26.55 16.57 -8.33
N LEU A 168 26.38 15.36 -8.88
CA LEU A 168 27.33 14.71 -9.79
C LEU A 168 27.16 15.12 -11.25
N THR A 169 26.12 15.89 -11.59
CA THR A 169 25.81 16.37 -12.96
C THR A 169 26.17 17.86 -13.14
N GLN A 170 26.72 18.52 -12.13
CA GLN A 170 27.33 19.87 -12.22
C GLN A 170 28.85 19.77 -12.20
#